data_c550b88de0c1b4744222b0efa02a2ace
#
_entry.id   c550b88de0c1b4744222b0efa02a2ace
#
_cell.length_a   1.000
_cell.length_b   1.000
_cell.length_c   1.000
_cell.angle_alpha   90.00
_cell.angle_beta   90.00
_cell.angle_gamma   90.00
#
_symmetry.space_group_name_H-M   'P 1'
#
loop_
_entity.id
_entity.type
_entity.pdbx_description
1 polymer ?
#
loop_
_entity_poly.entity_id
_entity_poly.type
_entity_poly.pdbx_seq_one_letter_code
_entity_poly.pdbx_strand_id
1 'polypeptide(L)'
;MEKDILASYIDHAVLDPQMTVEQLKEKIMIGVNYGCKSVCVNPSAIDIAKECIHGSKTLLCVVCDFPFGCSHIESKLMQAQAIIDKGDIYEIDMVMNYGLLKSREYEKVIHEITLMSHLCHQHDVGLKVIVETDALKKEEIRAAVECCIQGEADYIKTSTGYFKSGHLEGASPDVIRLIVETAQGRIKVKGSGCVRSRERLVELIDLGIDRAGVGCSSTAKILGVSYD
;
A
#
# COMPACT_ATOMS: atom_id res chain seq x y z
N MET A 1 -6.83 -4.73 -21.63
CA MET A 1 -6.89 -3.43 -20.91
C MET A 1 -5.76 -2.56 -21.42
N GLU A 2 -5.99 -1.29 -21.69
CA GLU A 2 -4.99 -0.36 -22.21
C GLU A 2 -3.94 0.00 -21.14
N LYS A 3 -2.74 0.43 -21.59
CA LYS A 3 -1.60 0.74 -20.72
C LYS A 3 -1.95 1.82 -19.68
N ASP A 4 -2.59 2.90 -20.11
CA ASP A 4 -2.91 4.04 -19.26
C ASP A 4 -3.96 3.68 -18.20
N ILE A 5 -4.90 2.80 -18.52
CA ILE A 5 -5.85 2.24 -17.56
C ILE A 5 -5.11 1.42 -16.52
N LEU A 6 -4.19 0.53 -16.93
CA LEU A 6 -3.40 -0.26 -15.98
C LEU A 6 -2.53 0.63 -15.10
N ALA A 7 -1.88 1.66 -15.66
CA ALA A 7 -1.04 2.59 -14.91
C ALA A 7 -1.84 3.33 -13.82
N SER A 8 -3.10 3.67 -14.09
CA SER A 8 -3.98 4.36 -13.13
C SER A 8 -4.34 3.51 -11.90
N TYR A 9 -4.16 2.19 -11.97
CA TYR A 9 -4.29 1.28 -10.82
C TYR A 9 -3.00 1.13 -10.02
N ILE A 10 -1.84 1.53 -10.55
CA ILE A 10 -0.54 1.20 -9.96
C ILE A 10 -0.09 2.27 -8.97
N ASP A 11 0.18 1.84 -7.73
CA ASP A 11 1.09 2.51 -6.81
C ASP A 11 2.48 1.90 -7.03
N HIS A 12 3.36 2.67 -7.66
CA HIS A 12 4.71 2.28 -8.02
C HIS A 12 5.61 2.33 -6.77
N ALA A 13 5.96 1.18 -6.21
CA ALA A 13 6.65 1.07 -4.94
C ALA A 13 8.18 1.11 -5.08
N VAL A 14 8.82 2.11 -4.46
CA VAL A 14 10.27 2.32 -4.40
C VAL A 14 10.67 2.30 -2.93
N LEU A 15 10.82 1.10 -2.36
CA LEU A 15 10.89 0.88 -0.91
C LEU A 15 12.17 0.17 -0.45
N ASP A 16 13.07 -0.21 -1.36
CA ASP A 16 14.33 -0.87 -0.99
C ASP A 16 15.22 0.11 -0.20
N PRO A 17 15.55 -0.21 1.07
CA PRO A 17 16.31 0.68 1.94
C PRO A 17 17.78 0.81 1.53
N GLN A 18 18.28 -0.01 0.60
CA GLN A 18 19.66 0.02 0.14
C GLN A 18 19.90 0.98 -1.05
N MET A 19 18.82 1.56 -1.61
CA MET A 19 18.95 2.47 -2.76
C MET A 19 19.68 3.76 -2.40
N THR A 20 20.64 4.15 -3.25
CA THR A 20 21.24 5.49 -3.19
C THR A 20 20.24 6.55 -3.66
N VAL A 21 20.55 7.83 -3.42
CA VAL A 21 19.70 8.95 -3.87
C VAL A 21 19.49 8.92 -5.39
N GLU A 22 20.54 8.62 -6.15
CA GLU A 22 20.49 8.52 -7.60
C GLU A 22 19.58 7.39 -8.05
N GLN A 23 19.69 6.23 -7.41
CA GLN A 23 18.83 5.08 -7.67
C GLN A 23 17.37 5.37 -7.30
N LEU A 24 17.12 6.06 -6.18
CA LEU A 24 15.77 6.48 -5.79
C LEU A 24 15.15 7.37 -6.87
N LYS A 25 15.88 8.41 -7.34
CA LYS A 25 15.41 9.31 -8.41
C LYS A 25 15.13 8.54 -9.70
N GLU A 26 16.05 7.67 -10.13
CA GLU A 26 15.86 6.84 -11.32
C GLU A 26 14.57 5.98 -11.21
N LYS A 27 14.40 5.27 -10.09
CA LYS A 27 13.25 4.36 -9.92
C LYS A 27 11.95 5.12 -9.77
N ILE A 28 11.90 6.25 -9.07
CA ILE A 28 10.71 7.10 -8.95
C ILE A 28 10.29 7.61 -10.33
N MET A 29 11.24 8.10 -11.13
CA MET A 29 10.96 8.60 -12.49
C MET A 29 10.36 7.54 -13.42
N ILE A 30 10.61 6.25 -13.20
CA ILE A 30 9.93 5.17 -13.92
C ILE A 30 8.42 5.28 -13.70
N GLY A 31 7.97 5.36 -12.44
CA GLY A 31 6.55 5.48 -12.12
C GLY A 31 5.91 6.74 -12.70
N VAL A 32 6.62 7.85 -12.65
CA VAL A 32 6.18 9.14 -13.23
C VAL A 32 6.04 9.04 -14.74
N ASN A 33 7.06 8.54 -15.44
CA ASN A 33 7.08 8.44 -16.91
C ASN A 33 6.02 7.48 -17.45
N TYR A 34 5.63 6.48 -16.66
CA TYR A 34 4.54 5.57 -17.02
C TYR A 34 3.15 6.07 -16.64
N GLY A 35 3.06 7.21 -15.96
CA GLY A 35 1.78 7.77 -15.52
C GLY A 35 1.10 6.91 -14.44
N CYS A 36 1.89 6.25 -13.58
CA CYS A 36 1.33 5.51 -12.45
C CYS A 36 0.52 6.43 -11.54
N LYS A 37 -0.52 5.87 -10.91
CA LYS A 37 -1.40 6.64 -10.01
C LYS A 37 -0.61 7.34 -8.91
N SER A 38 0.32 6.61 -8.27
CA SER A 38 1.22 7.18 -7.29
C SER A 38 2.60 6.54 -7.34
N VAL A 39 3.58 7.22 -6.74
CA VAL A 39 4.82 6.60 -6.26
C VAL A 39 4.70 6.41 -4.76
N CYS A 40 5.11 5.23 -4.28
CA CYS A 40 5.05 4.86 -2.87
C CYS A 40 6.47 4.71 -2.34
N VAL A 41 6.86 5.52 -1.35
CA VAL A 41 8.24 5.63 -0.88
C VAL A 41 8.35 5.50 0.65
N ASN A 42 9.57 5.29 1.13
CA ASN A 42 9.90 5.41 2.55
C ASN A 42 9.88 6.89 3.00
N PRO A 43 9.61 7.20 4.28
CA PRO A 43 9.56 8.59 4.78
C PRO A 43 10.83 9.40 4.48
N SER A 44 12.01 8.78 4.50
CA SER A 44 13.29 9.43 4.17
C SER A 44 13.42 9.90 2.72
N ALA A 45 12.58 9.39 1.81
CA ALA A 45 12.62 9.72 0.38
C ALA A 45 11.55 10.74 -0.05
N ILE A 46 10.76 11.30 0.88
CA ILE A 46 9.66 12.23 0.59
C ILE A 46 10.14 13.42 -0.26
N ASP A 47 11.18 14.11 0.18
CA ASP A 47 11.66 15.33 -0.50
C ASP A 47 12.16 15.01 -1.93
N ILE A 48 12.85 13.87 -2.11
CA ILE A 48 13.28 13.38 -3.42
C ILE A 48 12.08 13.03 -4.30
N ALA A 49 11.07 12.37 -3.74
CA ALA A 49 9.88 12.00 -4.48
C ALA A 49 9.09 13.24 -4.93
N LYS A 50 8.95 14.25 -4.06
CA LYS A 50 8.29 15.53 -4.40
C LYS A 50 8.99 16.24 -5.56
N GLU A 51 10.33 16.28 -5.56
CA GLU A 51 11.10 16.82 -6.70
C GLU A 51 10.77 16.05 -7.99
N CYS A 52 10.78 14.73 -7.95
CA CYS A 52 10.57 13.89 -9.13
C CYS A 52 9.15 13.96 -9.71
N ILE A 53 8.12 14.06 -8.86
CA ILE A 53 6.72 14.11 -9.29
C ILE A 53 6.26 15.52 -9.67
N HIS A 54 7.05 16.54 -9.39
CA HIS A 54 6.68 17.94 -9.64
C HIS A 54 6.23 18.15 -11.10
N GLY A 55 5.08 18.76 -11.28
CA GLY A 55 4.48 19.01 -12.60
C GLY A 55 3.86 17.77 -13.28
N SER A 56 3.88 16.61 -12.65
CA SER A 56 3.23 15.39 -13.15
C SER A 56 1.83 15.20 -12.54
N LYS A 57 1.09 14.19 -13.03
CA LYS A 57 -0.18 13.75 -12.43
C LYS A 57 -0.01 12.65 -11.39
N THR A 58 1.21 12.14 -11.22
CA THR A 58 1.51 11.06 -10.27
C THR A 58 1.51 11.63 -8.84
N LEU A 59 0.86 10.92 -7.94
CA LEU A 59 0.64 11.34 -6.56
C LEU A 59 1.70 10.72 -5.62
N LEU A 60 1.86 11.28 -4.42
CA LEU A 60 2.80 10.78 -3.42
C LEU A 60 2.08 9.93 -2.37
N CYS A 61 2.49 8.68 -2.24
CA CYS A 61 2.14 7.76 -1.17
C CYS A 61 3.37 7.49 -0.30
N VAL A 62 3.20 7.40 1.02
CA VAL A 62 4.31 7.16 1.94
C VAL A 62 3.96 6.03 2.90
N VAL A 63 4.92 5.12 3.16
CA VAL A 63 4.68 4.04 4.13
C VAL A 63 4.89 4.53 5.57
N CYS A 64 4.14 3.94 6.52
CA CYS A 64 4.24 4.23 7.96
C CYS A 64 4.38 2.92 8.74
N ASP A 65 5.28 2.91 9.73
CA ASP A 65 5.63 1.73 10.56
C ASP A 65 5.93 0.48 9.72
N PHE A 66 6.62 0.72 8.62
CA PHE A 66 6.87 -0.29 7.59
C PHE A 66 8.28 -0.87 7.72
N PRO A 67 8.47 -2.22 7.56
CA PRO A 67 7.44 -3.18 7.14
C PRO A 67 6.80 -3.98 8.29
N PHE A 68 7.08 -3.70 9.56
CA PHE A 68 6.76 -4.61 10.66
C PHE A 68 5.44 -4.33 11.37
N GLY A 69 4.97 -3.09 11.43
CA GLY A 69 3.69 -2.72 12.04
C GLY A 69 3.61 -2.91 13.56
N CYS A 70 4.74 -3.03 14.27
CA CYS A 70 4.77 -3.40 15.68
C CYS A 70 5.18 -2.25 16.61
N SER A 71 5.27 -1.02 16.11
CA SER A 71 5.50 0.14 16.95
C SER A 71 4.27 0.46 17.81
N HIS A 72 4.49 1.12 18.93
CA HIS A 72 3.42 1.65 19.76
C HIS A 72 2.61 2.71 18.97
N ILE A 73 1.31 2.81 19.24
CA ILE A 73 0.43 3.68 18.45
C ILE A 73 0.88 5.16 18.45
N GLU A 74 1.36 5.67 19.58
CA GLU A 74 1.87 7.03 19.67
C GLU A 74 3.06 7.26 18.71
N SER A 75 3.94 6.25 18.55
CA SER A 75 5.06 6.33 17.62
C SER A 75 4.59 6.35 16.16
N LYS A 76 3.54 5.57 15.83
CA LYS A 76 2.92 5.60 14.49
C LYS A 76 2.29 6.95 14.21
N LEU A 77 1.56 7.51 15.17
CA LEU A 77 0.94 8.85 15.05
C LEU A 77 2.00 9.94 14.87
N MET A 78 3.08 9.90 15.65
CA MET A 78 4.19 10.85 15.49
C MET A 78 4.84 10.73 14.10
N GLN A 79 5.05 9.51 13.61
CA GLN A 79 5.59 9.29 12.27
C GLN A 79 4.63 9.77 11.18
N ALA A 80 3.33 9.48 11.30
CA ALA A 80 2.33 9.94 10.34
C ALA A 80 2.22 11.47 10.33
N GLN A 81 2.23 12.12 11.51
CA GLN A 81 2.25 13.58 11.59
C GLN A 81 3.49 14.17 10.91
N ALA A 82 4.68 13.61 11.18
CA ALA A 82 5.91 14.07 10.54
C ALA A 82 5.91 13.87 9.01
N ILE A 83 5.22 12.84 8.50
CA ILE A 83 5.00 12.62 7.07
C ILE A 83 4.06 13.71 6.52
N ILE A 84 2.92 13.95 7.17
CA ILE A 84 1.91 14.93 6.79
C ILE A 84 2.49 16.36 6.78
N ASP A 85 3.31 16.71 7.77
CA ASP A 85 3.96 18.02 7.90
C ASP A 85 4.91 18.33 6.72
N LYS A 86 5.34 17.32 5.96
CA LYS A 86 6.10 17.52 4.71
C LYS A 86 5.25 18.14 3.58
N GLY A 87 3.93 18.08 3.68
CA GLY A 87 3.00 18.61 2.68
C GLY A 87 2.94 17.75 1.40
N ASP A 88 1.88 17.95 0.63
CA ASP A 88 1.63 17.26 -0.66
C ASP A 88 1.62 15.72 -0.57
N ILE A 89 1.25 15.19 0.59
CA ILE A 89 1.04 13.75 0.78
C ILE A 89 -0.40 13.40 0.38
N TYR A 90 -0.54 12.45 -0.54
CA TYR A 90 -1.87 12.01 -0.99
C TYR A 90 -2.42 10.86 -0.14
N GLU A 91 -1.58 9.88 0.21
CA GLU A 91 -1.98 8.70 0.98
C GLU A 91 -0.83 8.20 1.86
N ILE A 92 -1.19 7.59 2.98
CA ILE A 92 -0.26 6.86 3.86
C ILE A 92 -0.63 5.37 3.86
N ASP A 93 0.36 4.50 3.62
CA ASP A 93 0.24 3.04 3.74
C ASP A 93 0.81 2.61 5.09
N MET A 94 -0.03 2.46 6.12
CA MET A 94 0.38 2.02 7.46
C MET A 94 0.32 0.50 7.60
N VAL A 95 1.32 -0.12 8.22
CA VAL A 95 1.22 -1.52 8.64
C VAL A 95 0.51 -1.60 9.99
N MET A 96 -0.60 -2.36 10.07
CA MET A 96 -1.29 -2.60 11.35
C MET A 96 -0.48 -3.54 12.24
N ASN A 97 -0.77 -3.55 13.53
CA ASN A 97 -0.22 -4.55 14.44
C ASN A 97 -0.96 -5.90 14.28
N TYR A 98 -0.53 -6.70 13.28
CA TYR A 98 -1.13 -8.01 13.02
C TYR A 98 -0.87 -9.04 14.13
N GLY A 99 0.09 -8.80 15.01
CA GLY A 99 0.29 -9.62 16.24
C GLY A 99 -0.88 -9.47 17.21
N LEU A 100 -1.40 -8.25 17.40
CA LEU A 100 -2.61 -8.00 18.18
C LEU A 100 -3.84 -8.64 17.51
N LEU A 101 -3.97 -8.54 16.19
CA LEU A 101 -5.05 -9.19 15.45
C LEU A 101 -5.05 -10.72 15.68
N LYS A 102 -3.89 -11.36 15.55
CA LYS A 102 -3.72 -12.81 15.82
C LYS A 102 -4.05 -13.19 17.25
N SER A 103 -3.85 -12.27 18.18
CA SER A 103 -4.22 -12.43 19.59
C SER A 103 -5.71 -12.16 19.85
N ARG A 104 -6.50 -11.83 18.81
CA ARG A 104 -7.92 -11.44 18.87
C ARG A 104 -8.17 -10.16 19.68
N GLU A 105 -7.16 -9.32 19.83
CA GLU A 105 -7.26 -8.00 20.48
C GLU A 105 -7.86 -6.96 19.50
N TYR A 106 -9.03 -7.28 18.95
CA TYR A 106 -9.64 -6.52 17.84
C TYR A 106 -9.90 -5.05 18.21
N GLU A 107 -10.37 -4.80 19.44
CA GLU A 107 -10.61 -3.42 19.92
C GLU A 107 -9.35 -2.56 19.88
N LYS A 108 -8.18 -3.14 20.18
CA LYS A 108 -6.90 -2.42 20.11
C LYS A 108 -6.49 -2.16 18.67
N VAL A 109 -6.75 -3.11 17.77
CA VAL A 109 -6.46 -2.95 16.33
C VAL A 109 -7.39 -1.87 15.73
N ILE A 110 -8.69 -1.91 16.05
CA ILE A 110 -9.66 -0.91 15.61
C ILE A 110 -9.26 0.47 16.13
N HIS A 111 -8.91 0.58 17.41
CA HIS A 111 -8.46 1.83 18.01
C HIS A 111 -7.21 2.41 17.33
N GLU A 112 -6.20 1.56 17.03
CA GLU A 112 -5.01 1.95 16.28
C GLU A 112 -5.40 2.54 14.91
N ILE A 113 -6.25 1.85 14.15
CA ILE A 113 -6.67 2.25 12.82
C ILE A 113 -7.50 3.55 12.90
N THR A 114 -8.44 3.64 13.85
CA THR A 114 -9.28 4.85 14.05
C THR A 114 -8.44 6.09 14.30
N LEU A 115 -7.47 6.01 15.20
CA LEU A 115 -6.60 7.15 15.50
C LEU A 115 -5.80 7.60 14.27
N MET A 116 -5.29 6.64 13.49
CA MET A 116 -4.56 6.93 12.25
C MET A 116 -5.46 7.49 11.16
N SER A 117 -6.68 6.94 11.00
CA SER A 117 -7.67 7.44 10.04
C SER A 117 -8.06 8.87 10.36
N HIS A 118 -8.38 9.16 11.62
CA HIS A 118 -8.75 10.53 12.05
C HIS A 118 -7.62 11.52 11.80
N LEU A 119 -6.37 11.16 12.14
CA LEU A 119 -5.23 12.01 11.88
C LEU A 119 -5.08 12.30 10.37
N CYS A 120 -5.12 11.26 9.54
CA CYS A 120 -4.99 11.41 8.09
C CYS A 120 -6.13 12.25 7.50
N HIS A 121 -7.38 11.95 7.86
CA HIS A 121 -8.56 12.64 7.31
C HIS A 121 -8.64 14.11 7.72
N GLN A 122 -8.16 14.50 8.92
CA GLN A 122 -8.04 15.90 9.32
C GLN A 122 -7.13 16.73 8.41
N HIS A 123 -6.27 16.08 7.63
CA HIS A 123 -5.33 16.71 6.71
C HIS A 123 -5.59 16.35 5.24
N ASP A 124 -6.78 15.83 4.89
CA ASP A 124 -7.16 15.39 3.53
C ASP A 124 -6.21 14.32 2.96
N VAL A 125 -5.61 13.49 3.80
CA VAL A 125 -4.74 12.37 3.44
C VAL A 125 -5.50 11.06 3.55
N GLY A 126 -5.43 10.20 2.52
CA GLY A 126 -6.05 8.87 2.57
C GLY A 126 -5.20 7.87 3.37
N LEU A 127 -5.86 6.97 4.13
CA LEU A 127 -5.20 5.90 4.86
C LEU A 127 -5.42 4.54 4.20
N LYS A 128 -4.32 3.82 3.90
CA LYS A 128 -4.37 2.41 3.52
C LYS A 128 -3.73 1.57 4.63
N VAL A 129 -4.43 0.54 5.09
CA VAL A 129 -3.98 -0.34 6.17
C VAL A 129 -3.46 -1.64 5.58
N ILE A 130 -2.17 -1.91 5.77
CA ILE A 130 -1.51 -3.16 5.38
C ILE A 130 -1.75 -4.19 6.48
N VAL A 131 -2.48 -5.25 6.15
CA VAL A 131 -2.86 -6.29 7.11
C VAL A 131 -1.88 -7.47 7.13
N GLU A 132 -0.96 -7.55 6.17
CA GLU A 132 0.06 -8.60 6.00
C GLU A 132 -0.57 -9.99 5.88
N THR A 133 -1.29 -10.22 4.79
CA THR A 133 -2.06 -11.45 4.55
C THR A 133 -1.22 -12.72 4.59
N ASP A 134 0.09 -12.63 4.28
CA ASP A 134 1.02 -13.77 4.35
C ASP A 134 1.27 -14.25 5.79
N ALA A 135 0.95 -13.41 6.81
CA ALA A 135 1.03 -13.76 8.22
C ALA A 135 -0.30 -14.31 8.79
N LEU A 136 -1.41 -14.23 8.03
CA LEU A 136 -2.77 -14.44 8.52
C LEU A 136 -3.43 -15.67 7.92
N LYS A 137 -4.29 -16.32 8.73
CA LYS A 137 -5.23 -17.33 8.25
C LYS A 137 -6.47 -16.67 7.64
N LYS A 138 -7.29 -17.42 6.90
CA LYS A 138 -8.50 -16.89 6.25
C LYS A 138 -9.47 -16.20 7.21
N GLU A 139 -9.65 -16.77 8.42
CA GLU A 139 -10.50 -16.18 9.45
C GLU A 139 -9.92 -14.87 10.00
N GLU A 140 -8.60 -14.81 10.13
CA GLU A 140 -7.87 -13.62 10.57
C GLU A 140 -7.92 -12.52 9.50
N ILE A 141 -7.87 -12.88 8.19
CA ILE A 141 -8.07 -11.93 7.09
C ILE A 141 -9.47 -11.32 7.14
N ARG A 142 -10.53 -12.13 7.37
CA ARG A 142 -11.89 -11.59 7.54
C ARG A 142 -12.00 -10.63 8.72
N ALA A 143 -11.40 -10.99 9.85
CA ALA A 143 -11.37 -10.10 11.01
C ALA A 143 -10.60 -8.80 10.71
N ALA A 144 -9.50 -8.86 9.98
CA ALA A 144 -8.74 -7.68 9.56
C ALA A 144 -9.55 -6.74 8.67
N VAL A 145 -10.35 -7.29 7.72
CA VAL A 145 -11.28 -6.49 6.91
C VAL A 145 -12.26 -5.71 7.79
N GLU A 146 -12.90 -6.39 8.75
CA GLU A 146 -13.85 -5.74 9.66
C GLU A 146 -13.17 -4.70 10.57
N CYS A 147 -11.95 -4.96 11.06
CA CYS A 147 -11.19 -3.97 11.82
C CYS A 147 -10.87 -2.71 10.98
N CYS A 148 -10.49 -2.88 9.71
CA CYS A 148 -10.23 -1.75 8.81
C CYS A 148 -11.49 -0.93 8.55
N ILE A 149 -12.64 -1.59 8.36
CA ILE A 149 -13.93 -0.91 8.14
C ILE A 149 -14.34 -0.13 9.39
N GLN A 150 -14.30 -0.77 10.58
CA GLN A 150 -14.68 -0.13 11.84
C GLN A 150 -13.72 0.99 12.23
N GLY A 151 -12.44 0.89 11.86
CA GLY A 151 -11.42 1.91 12.05
C GLY A 151 -11.44 3.02 10.99
N GLU A 152 -12.42 3.00 10.07
CA GLU A 152 -12.64 4.02 9.03
C GLU A 152 -11.46 4.22 8.07
N ALA A 153 -10.70 3.14 7.79
CA ALA A 153 -9.64 3.20 6.78
C ALA A 153 -10.24 3.34 5.36
N ASP A 154 -9.55 4.07 4.46
CA ASP A 154 -10.00 4.20 3.07
C ASP A 154 -9.75 2.92 2.27
N TYR A 155 -8.67 2.22 2.58
CA TYR A 155 -8.29 0.98 1.91
C TYR A 155 -7.81 -0.07 2.91
N ILE A 156 -8.16 -1.32 2.63
CA ILE A 156 -7.39 -2.48 3.09
C ILE A 156 -6.34 -2.83 2.05
N LYS A 157 -5.09 -3.07 2.47
CA LYS A 157 -3.98 -3.50 1.62
C LYS A 157 -3.45 -4.85 2.08
N THR A 158 -3.21 -5.76 1.15
CA THR A 158 -2.82 -7.14 1.47
C THR A 158 -1.49 -7.23 2.19
N SER A 159 -0.38 -6.91 1.57
CA SER A 159 0.95 -7.30 2.05
C SER A 159 2.00 -6.21 1.88
N THR A 160 3.05 -6.27 2.72
CA THR A 160 4.22 -5.41 2.60
C THR A 160 5.14 -5.82 1.45
N GLY A 161 5.19 -7.12 1.13
CA GLY A 161 6.18 -7.73 0.25
C GLY A 161 7.53 -8.01 0.92
N TYR A 162 7.64 -7.78 2.24
CA TYR A 162 8.87 -8.01 3.03
C TYR A 162 8.72 -9.14 4.06
N PHE A 163 7.57 -9.79 4.13
CA PHE A 163 7.39 -10.94 5.00
C PHE A 163 8.31 -12.09 4.57
N LYS A 164 8.99 -12.72 5.53
CA LYS A 164 10.08 -13.67 5.23
C LYS A 164 9.81 -15.09 5.70
N SER A 165 8.60 -15.45 6.11
CA SER A 165 8.30 -16.81 6.55
C SER A 165 7.31 -17.51 5.61
N GLY A 166 7.62 -18.76 5.25
CA GLY A 166 6.73 -19.61 4.47
C GLY A 166 6.64 -19.27 2.99
N HIS A 167 5.54 -19.66 2.37
CA HIS A 167 5.21 -19.36 0.97
C HIS A 167 4.54 -18.01 0.88
N LEU A 168 5.09 -17.12 0.06
CA LEU A 168 4.53 -15.78 -0.14
C LEU A 168 3.48 -15.85 -1.24
N GLU A 169 2.24 -15.57 -0.90
CA GLU A 169 1.11 -15.46 -1.84
C GLU A 169 0.79 -14.01 -2.19
N GLY A 170 1.00 -13.10 -1.22
CA GLY A 170 0.71 -11.67 -1.38
C GLY A 170 -0.73 -11.45 -1.82
N ALA A 171 -0.89 -10.69 -2.91
CA ALA A 171 -2.18 -10.49 -3.57
C ALA A 171 -2.51 -11.66 -4.50
N SER A 172 -2.67 -12.90 -3.96
CA SER A 172 -3.19 -14.00 -4.76
C SER A 172 -4.68 -13.80 -5.08
N PRO A 173 -5.20 -14.38 -6.18
CA PRO A 173 -6.62 -14.28 -6.52
C PRO A 173 -7.54 -14.77 -5.40
N ASP A 174 -7.15 -15.80 -4.67
CA ASP A 174 -7.95 -16.35 -3.57
C ASP A 174 -8.00 -15.39 -2.37
N VAL A 175 -6.88 -14.74 -2.05
CA VAL A 175 -6.82 -13.71 -1.00
C VAL A 175 -7.66 -12.49 -1.40
N ILE A 176 -7.54 -12.02 -2.64
CA ILE A 176 -8.32 -10.86 -3.12
C ILE A 176 -9.81 -11.18 -3.12
N ARG A 177 -10.22 -12.34 -3.63
CA ARG A 177 -11.64 -12.78 -3.60
C ARG A 177 -12.17 -12.79 -2.18
N LEU A 178 -11.42 -13.37 -1.24
CA LEU A 178 -11.80 -13.42 0.17
C LEU A 178 -12.02 -12.01 0.76
N ILE A 179 -11.12 -11.07 0.47
CA ILE A 179 -11.21 -9.70 0.96
C ILE A 179 -12.40 -8.97 0.32
N VAL A 180 -12.56 -9.04 -1.00
CA VAL A 180 -13.65 -8.37 -1.73
C VAL A 180 -15.01 -8.91 -1.28
N GLU A 181 -15.16 -10.24 -1.14
CA GLU A 181 -16.40 -10.87 -0.64
C GLU A 181 -16.70 -10.45 0.81
N THR A 182 -15.69 -10.30 1.65
CA THR A 182 -15.87 -9.88 3.05
C THR A 182 -16.16 -8.38 3.13
N ALA A 183 -15.47 -7.57 2.35
CA ALA A 183 -15.61 -6.12 2.32
C ALA A 183 -16.99 -5.66 1.81
N GLN A 184 -17.58 -6.36 0.84
CA GLN A 184 -18.90 -6.03 0.25
C GLN A 184 -19.02 -4.55 -0.17
N GLY A 185 -17.95 -3.98 -0.71
CA GLY A 185 -17.91 -2.57 -1.14
C GLY A 185 -17.83 -1.52 -0.02
N ARG A 186 -17.71 -1.94 1.25
CA ARG A 186 -17.63 -1.03 2.40
C ARG A 186 -16.26 -0.37 2.57
N ILE A 187 -15.23 -0.92 1.94
CA ILE A 187 -13.85 -0.40 1.94
C ILE A 187 -13.20 -0.72 0.61
N LYS A 188 -12.31 0.15 0.12
CA LYS A 188 -11.54 -0.09 -1.10
C LYS A 188 -10.44 -1.12 -0.86
N VAL A 189 -10.05 -1.85 -1.91
CA VAL A 189 -9.08 -2.94 -1.82
C VAL A 189 -7.82 -2.61 -2.63
N LYS A 190 -6.66 -2.67 -1.97
CA LYS A 190 -5.35 -2.60 -2.62
C LYS A 190 -4.67 -3.97 -2.60
N GLY A 191 -4.45 -4.55 -3.77
CA GLY A 191 -3.66 -5.77 -3.91
C GLY A 191 -2.18 -5.46 -3.99
N SER A 192 -1.35 -6.00 -3.10
CA SER A 192 0.10 -5.83 -3.11
C SER A 192 0.83 -7.09 -2.64
N GLY A 193 2.10 -7.22 -3.01
CA GLY A 193 2.85 -8.46 -2.88
C GLY A 193 2.61 -9.39 -4.07
N CYS A 194 3.69 -9.90 -4.65
CA CYS A 194 3.68 -10.84 -5.77
C CYS A 194 2.94 -10.40 -7.06
N VAL A 195 2.62 -9.12 -7.23
CA VAL A 195 2.07 -8.58 -8.49
C VAL A 195 3.21 -8.31 -9.46
N ARG A 196 3.53 -9.27 -10.34
CA ARG A 196 4.76 -9.25 -11.18
C ARG A 196 4.51 -9.44 -12.67
N SER A 197 3.25 -9.57 -13.10
CA SER A 197 2.89 -9.69 -14.51
C SER A 197 1.62 -8.93 -14.84
N ARG A 198 1.45 -8.60 -16.12
CA ARG A 198 0.26 -7.93 -16.64
C ARG A 198 -1.00 -8.77 -16.44
N GLU A 199 -0.89 -10.06 -16.70
CA GLU A 199 -2.00 -11.02 -16.54
C GLU A 199 -2.49 -11.03 -15.08
N ARG A 200 -1.55 -11.07 -14.13
CA ARG A 200 -1.89 -11.00 -12.70
C ARG A 200 -2.59 -9.69 -12.35
N LEU A 201 -2.09 -8.55 -12.81
CA LEU A 201 -2.74 -7.27 -12.53
C LEU A 201 -4.16 -7.21 -13.09
N VAL A 202 -4.36 -7.65 -14.35
CA VAL A 202 -5.70 -7.69 -14.98
C VAL A 202 -6.63 -8.61 -14.20
N GLU A 203 -6.17 -9.82 -13.83
CA GLU A 203 -6.95 -10.76 -13.03
C GLU A 203 -7.42 -10.14 -11.69
N LEU A 204 -6.54 -9.41 -11.01
CA LEU A 204 -6.89 -8.78 -9.73
C LEU A 204 -7.88 -7.62 -9.92
N ILE A 205 -7.73 -6.84 -11.00
CA ILE A 205 -8.69 -5.78 -11.36
C ILE A 205 -10.07 -6.38 -11.65
N ASP A 206 -10.13 -7.48 -12.39
CA ASP A 206 -11.39 -8.17 -12.70
C ASP A 206 -12.05 -8.77 -11.44
N LEU A 207 -11.26 -9.08 -10.40
CA LEU A 207 -11.75 -9.49 -9.09
C LEU A 207 -12.23 -8.32 -8.22
N GLY A 208 -11.99 -7.07 -8.61
CA GLY A 208 -12.54 -5.89 -7.95
C GLY A 208 -11.56 -5.16 -7.02
N ILE A 209 -10.25 -5.19 -7.28
CA ILE A 209 -9.34 -4.28 -6.59
C ILE A 209 -9.48 -2.85 -7.12
N ASP A 210 -9.27 -1.87 -6.25
CA ASP A 210 -9.26 -0.45 -6.60
C ASP A 210 -7.84 0.06 -6.86
N ARG A 211 -6.82 -0.63 -6.37
CA ARG A 211 -5.42 -0.25 -6.47
C ARG A 211 -4.49 -1.46 -6.45
N ALA A 212 -3.34 -1.35 -7.07
CA ALA A 212 -2.29 -2.38 -7.03
C ALA A 212 -0.95 -1.80 -6.57
N GLY A 213 -0.33 -2.41 -5.57
CA GLY A 213 1.06 -2.13 -5.18
C GLY A 213 2.03 -2.95 -6.02
N VAL A 214 2.80 -2.29 -6.87
CA VAL A 214 3.75 -2.92 -7.80
C VAL A 214 5.16 -2.44 -7.51
N GLY A 215 6.07 -3.36 -7.25
CA GLY A 215 7.49 -3.02 -7.07
C GLY A 215 8.10 -2.40 -8.33
N CYS A 216 9.00 -1.44 -8.15
CA CYS A 216 9.59 -0.65 -9.24
C CYS A 216 10.26 -1.50 -10.33
N SER A 217 10.77 -2.67 -9.99
CA SER A 217 11.36 -3.64 -10.95
C SER A 217 10.32 -4.33 -11.85
N SER A 218 9.03 -4.30 -11.49
CA SER A 218 7.97 -5.01 -12.22
C SER A 218 7.08 -4.07 -13.06
N THR A 219 7.06 -2.79 -12.76
CA THR A 219 6.14 -1.83 -13.40
C THR A 219 6.27 -1.79 -14.91
N ALA A 220 7.50 -1.70 -15.41
CA ALA A 220 7.77 -1.67 -16.85
C ALA A 220 7.30 -2.96 -17.55
N LYS A 221 7.59 -4.12 -16.96
CA LYS A 221 7.14 -5.41 -17.50
C LYS A 221 5.62 -5.51 -17.56
N ILE A 222 4.92 -5.03 -16.52
CA ILE A 222 3.46 -5.06 -16.45
C ILE A 222 2.83 -4.16 -17.51
N LEU A 223 3.42 -2.99 -17.73
CA LEU A 223 2.89 -2.01 -18.68
C LEU A 223 3.30 -2.29 -20.14
N GLY A 224 4.04 -3.37 -20.40
CA GLY A 224 4.38 -3.81 -21.74
C GLY A 224 5.41 -2.93 -22.46
N VAL A 225 6.30 -2.29 -21.68
CA VAL A 225 7.41 -1.49 -22.22
C VAL A 225 8.69 -2.26 -21.95
N SER A 226 9.32 -2.79 -23.00
CA SER A 226 10.70 -3.28 -22.93
C SER A 226 11.64 -2.08 -22.74
N TYR A 227 12.53 -2.16 -21.80
CA TYR A 227 13.72 -1.31 -21.79
C TYR A 227 14.67 -1.92 -22.85
N ASP A 228 14.87 -1.21 -23.95
CA ASP A 228 16.03 -1.38 -24.82
C ASP A 228 17.26 -0.72 -24.16
#